data_618c82671bce6b35d6ef41d183f90a0c
#
_entry.id   618c82671bce6b35d6ef41d183f90a0c
#
_cell.length_a   1.000
_cell.length_b   1.000
_cell.length_c   1.000
_cell.angle_alpha   90.00
_cell.angle_beta   90.00
_cell.angle_gamma   90.00
#
_symmetry.space_group_name_H-M   'P 1'
#
loop_
_entity.id
_entity.type
_entity.pdbx_description
1 polymer ?
#
loop_
_entity_poly.entity_id
_entity_poly.type
_entity_poly.pdbx_seq_one_letter_code
_entity_poly.pdbx_strand_id
1 'polypeptide(L)'
;VTVPQSIVFNGDLGSGKSTVSVEIAKRLGMRRVSVGDLYRQMAQERQMTALQLNLHAELDQAVDGYVDQLQRDIAASGERLVMDSRLAWHFFTDALKVHMITEPGEAARRVLLRPSGPAEQYTSLEEAKARLVERSESERNRFIIRYGVDKAQLRNYDLICDTTRAGAAEVIEHIIAAYEGRLCSEVLREAPPLLLLDPARVYPTEDIVTLRDRQDAGSVGDVAAAGDEPLEPLRIGYTGEHFFVVDGHRRLSAALQNGYRLVPARLVAEVDEPVVGGMSAIDYFAAQVRPSVIHDWSAAHGIDLPLPKPALLGDGAVLAGEPGASA
;
A
#
# COMPACT_ATOMS: atom_id res chain seq x y z
N VAL A 1 24.08 -13.25 13.57
CA VAL A 1 22.91 -13.08 12.69
C VAL A 1 21.74 -12.64 13.55
N THR A 2 21.41 -11.36 13.54
CA THR A 2 20.25 -10.83 14.28
C THR A 2 18.97 -11.19 13.53
N VAL A 3 18.17 -12.02 14.15
CA VAL A 3 16.83 -12.38 13.68
C VAL A 3 15.94 -11.14 13.82
N PRO A 4 15.14 -10.72 12.80
CA PRO A 4 14.20 -9.63 12.96
C PRO A 4 13.29 -9.91 14.13
N GLN A 5 13.37 -9.05 15.15
CA GLN A 5 12.74 -9.38 16.42
C GLN A 5 11.30 -8.85 16.46
N SER A 6 11.01 -7.79 15.75
CA SER A 6 9.72 -7.10 15.81
C SER A 6 9.05 -7.01 14.43
N ILE A 7 7.73 -6.73 14.43
CA ILE A 7 6.98 -6.36 13.23
C ILE A 7 6.48 -4.94 13.44
N VAL A 8 6.78 -4.05 12.50
CA VAL A 8 6.31 -2.66 12.54
C VAL A 8 5.34 -2.39 11.42
N PHE A 9 4.23 -1.75 11.77
CA PHE A 9 3.15 -1.43 10.84
C PHE A 9 3.08 0.06 10.55
N ASN A 10 3.14 0.40 9.27
CA ASN A 10 2.64 1.66 8.73
C ASN A 10 1.49 1.36 7.76
N GLY A 11 0.86 2.39 7.23
CA GLY A 11 -0.10 2.26 6.13
C GLY A 11 -1.21 3.29 6.20
N ASP A 12 -2.05 3.23 5.18
CA ASP A 12 -3.12 4.18 4.95
C ASP A 12 -4.14 4.21 6.08
N LEU A 13 -4.80 5.35 6.21
CA LEU A 13 -5.98 5.47 7.05
C LEU A 13 -7.08 4.57 6.49
N GLY A 14 -7.72 3.79 7.33
CA GLY A 14 -8.74 2.84 6.87
C GLY A 14 -8.22 1.49 6.34
N SER A 15 -6.90 1.27 6.22
CA SER A 15 -6.31 0.01 5.74
C SER A 15 -6.48 -1.20 6.68
N GLY A 16 -7.00 -1.03 7.88
CA GLY A 16 -7.21 -2.15 8.81
C GLY A 16 -6.00 -2.50 9.69
N LYS A 17 -4.95 -1.68 9.73
CA LYS A 17 -3.74 -1.90 10.54
C LYS A 17 -4.00 -2.39 11.96
N SER A 18 -4.87 -1.69 12.69
CA SER A 18 -5.12 -2.03 14.10
C SER A 18 -5.72 -3.42 14.26
N THR A 19 -6.61 -3.84 13.35
CA THR A 19 -7.20 -5.19 13.37
C THR A 19 -6.13 -6.25 13.11
N VAL A 20 -5.31 -6.05 12.09
CA VAL A 20 -4.26 -6.98 11.69
C VAL A 20 -3.16 -7.04 12.75
N SER A 21 -2.68 -5.91 13.26
CA SER A 21 -1.62 -5.85 14.28
C SER A 21 -2.02 -6.52 15.60
N VAL A 22 -3.29 -6.38 16.02
CA VAL A 22 -3.82 -7.06 17.22
C VAL A 22 -3.79 -8.58 17.05
N GLU A 23 -4.31 -9.07 15.92
CA GLU A 23 -4.39 -10.51 15.69
C GLU A 23 -3.00 -11.15 15.49
N ILE A 24 -2.09 -10.49 14.78
CA ILE A 24 -0.71 -10.96 14.64
C ILE A 24 0.01 -11.01 16.00
N ALA A 25 -0.13 -9.97 16.81
CA ALA A 25 0.47 -9.96 18.15
C ALA A 25 -0.03 -11.13 19.00
N LYS A 26 -1.33 -11.41 18.94
CA LYS A 26 -1.96 -12.54 19.63
C LYS A 26 -1.43 -13.88 19.13
N ARG A 27 -1.39 -14.11 17.81
CA ARG A 27 -0.94 -15.38 17.22
C ARG A 27 0.54 -15.67 17.48
N LEU A 28 1.38 -14.64 17.45
CA LEU A 28 2.81 -14.76 17.67
C LEU A 28 3.22 -14.67 19.15
N GLY A 29 2.26 -14.45 20.08
CA GLY A 29 2.54 -14.28 21.50
C GLY A 29 3.40 -13.03 21.80
N MET A 30 3.26 -11.99 21.00
CA MET A 30 4.03 -10.74 21.13
C MET A 30 3.21 -9.65 21.81
N ARG A 31 3.89 -8.77 22.56
CA ARG A 31 3.26 -7.54 23.03
C ARG A 31 2.98 -6.59 21.85
N ARG A 32 1.78 -6.00 21.82
CA ARG A 32 1.46 -4.94 20.88
C ARG A 32 1.64 -3.57 21.53
N VAL A 33 2.27 -2.66 20.83
CA VAL A 33 2.36 -1.22 21.17
C VAL A 33 1.72 -0.43 20.04
N SER A 34 0.82 0.49 20.37
CA SER A 34 0.17 1.36 19.39
C SER A 34 0.38 2.81 19.80
N VAL A 35 1.04 3.57 18.93
CA VAL A 35 1.22 5.02 19.13
C VAL A 35 -0.14 5.74 19.14
N GLY A 36 -1.10 5.28 18.32
CA GLY A 36 -2.45 5.82 18.35
C GLY A 36 -3.16 5.60 19.69
N ASP A 37 -2.92 4.47 20.36
CA ASP A 37 -3.47 4.20 21.71
C ASP A 37 -2.79 5.07 22.75
N LEU A 38 -1.47 5.26 22.65
CA LEU A 38 -0.70 6.17 23.53
C LEU A 38 -1.22 7.61 23.41
N TYR A 39 -1.44 8.11 22.19
CA TYR A 39 -2.03 9.45 21.99
C TYR A 39 -3.42 9.57 22.61
N ARG A 40 -4.27 8.54 22.49
CA ARG A 40 -5.60 8.55 23.13
C ARG A 40 -5.50 8.56 24.64
N GLN A 41 -4.60 7.79 25.23
CA GLN A 41 -4.36 7.78 26.66
C GLN A 41 -3.86 9.16 27.15
N MET A 42 -2.87 9.75 26.48
CA MET A 42 -2.36 11.08 26.80
C MET A 42 -3.45 12.16 26.69
N ALA A 43 -4.33 12.05 25.70
CA ALA A 43 -5.46 12.94 25.52
C ALA A 43 -6.42 12.86 26.71
N GLN A 44 -6.75 11.64 27.15
CA GLN A 44 -7.61 11.40 28.32
C GLN A 44 -7.00 11.98 29.61
N GLU A 45 -5.71 11.73 29.84
CA GLU A 45 -4.99 12.26 31.01
C GLU A 45 -4.98 13.79 31.06
N ARG A 46 -4.95 14.44 29.89
CA ARG A 46 -5.01 15.89 29.75
C ARG A 46 -6.41 16.47 29.60
N GLN A 47 -7.45 15.64 29.68
CA GLN A 47 -8.86 16.01 29.49
C GLN A 47 -9.11 16.65 28.10
N MET A 48 -8.39 16.18 27.08
CA MET A 48 -8.49 16.62 25.69
C MET A 48 -9.07 15.52 24.80
N THR A 49 -9.65 15.89 23.67
CA THR A 49 -9.90 14.94 22.59
C THR A 49 -8.60 14.59 21.87
N ALA A 50 -8.55 13.44 21.21
CA ALA A 50 -7.38 13.06 20.40
C ALA A 50 -7.08 14.10 19.29
N LEU A 51 -8.12 14.75 18.75
CA LEU A 51 -7.97 15.83 17.77
C LEU A 51 -7.32 17.08 18.42
N GLN A 52 -7.80 17.48 19.60
CA GLN A 52 -7.21 18.61 20.34
C GLN A 52 -5.75 18.34 20.69
N LEU A 53 -5.41 17.11 21.09
CA LEU A 53 -4.02 16.76 21.38
C LEU A 53 -3.18 16.75 20.08
N ASN A 54 -3.70 16.30 18.95
CA ASN A 54 -2.99 16.38 17.66
C ASN A 54 -2.72 17.84 17.24
N LEU A 55 -3.72 18.72 17.37
CA LEU A 55 -3.56 20.15 17.10
C LEU A 55 -2.57 20.80 18.09
N HIS A 56 -2.60 20.39 19.36
CA HIS A 56 -1.60 20.81 20.31
C HIS A 56 -0.19 20.30 19.98
N ALA A 57 -0.07 19.07 19.49
CA ALA A 57 1.21 18.49 19.08
C ALA A 57 1.78 19.15 17.81
N GLU A 58 0.94 19.71 16.93
CA GLU A 58 1.39 20.57 15.83
C GLU A 58 2.00 21.89 16.33
N LEU A 59 1.52 22.39 17.47
CA LEU A 59 1.99 23.63 18.12
C LEU A 59 3.06 23.39 19.19
N ASP A 60 3.05 22.22 19.85
CA ASP A 60 3.97 21.84 20.92
C ASP A 60 4.80 20.61 20.53
N GLN A 61 6.02 20.86 20.09
CA GLN A 61 6.99 19.82 19.71
C GLN A 61 7.33 18.84 20.85
N ALA A 62 6.95 19.14 22.10
CA ALA A 62 7.24 18.29 23.25
C ALA A 62 6.48 16.96 23.23
N VAL A 63 5.23 16.95 22.74
CA VAL A 63 4.41 15.73 22.65
C VAL A 63 5.00 14.77 21.63
N ASP A 64 5.30 15.26 20.44
CA ASP A 64 5.93 14.46 19.39
C ASP A 64 7.32 13.98 19.83
N GLY A 65 8.12 14.85 20.47
CA GLY A 65 9.43 14.49 21.00
C GLY A 65 9.37 13.37 22.04
N TYR A 66 8.38 13.38 22.90
CA TYR A 66 8.17 12.31 23.87
C TYR A 66 7.81 10.98 23.21
N VAL A 67 6.88 10.99 22.25
CA VAL A 67 6.46 9.77 21.52
C VAL A 67 7.62 9.21 20.69
N ASP A 68 8.43 10.07 20.09
CA ASP A 68 9.60 9.65 19.33
C ASP A 68 10.66 9.02 20.24
N GLN A 69 10.92 9.63 21.39
CA GLN A 69 11.87 9.08 22.35
C GLN A 69 11.40 7.73 22.86
N LEU A 70 10.12 7.60 23.18
CA LEU A 70 9.53 6.31 23.58
C LEU A 70 9.70 5.24 22.49
N GLN A 71 9.50 5.57 21.22
CA GLN A 71 9.71 4.63 20.11
C GLN A 71 11.19 4.22 19.99
N ARG A 72 12.13 5.16 20.15
CA ARG A 72 13.58 4.85 20.18
C ARG A 72 13.95 3.96 21.35
N ASP A 73 13.45 4.25 22.54
CA ASP A 73 13.74 3.46 23.74
C ASP A 73 13.21 2.03 23.61
N ILE A 74 12.00 1.87 23.07
CA ILE A 74 11.43 0.56 22.78
C ILE A 74 12.25 -0.18 21.70
N ALA A 75 12.65 0.50 20.62
CA ALA A 75 13.49 -0.11 19.59
C ALA A 75 14.86 -0.55 20.16
N ALA A 76 15.46 0.29 21.02
CA ALA A 76 16.74 -0.01 21.66
C ALA A 76 16.65 -1.11 22.73
N SER A 77 15.47 -1.39 23.27
CA SER A 77 15.30 -2.42 24.31
C SER A 77 15.55 -3.86 23.81
N GLY A 78 15.51 -4.07 22.49
CA GLY A 78 15.61 -5.40 21.89
C GLY A 78 14.38 -6.29 22.14
N GLU A 79 13.31 -5.75 22.69
CA GLU A 79 12.07 -6.49 22.92
C GLU A 79 11.42 -6.89 21.59
N ARG A 80 11.01 -8.15 21.50
CA ARG A 80 10.23 -8.66 20.37
C ARG A 80 8.77 -8.27 20.52
N LEU A 81 8.28 -7.39 19.62
CA LEU A 81 6.92 -6.84 19.71
C LEU A 81 6.31 -6.52 18.34
N VAL A 82 5.03 -6.21 18.34
CA VAL A 82 4.29 -5.65 17.20
C VAL A 82 4.05 -4.17 17.48
N MET A 83 4.60 -3.30 16.62
CA MET A 83 4.47 -1.85 16.72
C MET A 83 3.52 -1.30 15.66
N ASP A 84 2.41 -0.70 16.10
CA ASP A 84 1.46 0.00 15.23
C ASP A 84 1.72 1.51 15.33
N SER A 85 2.56 2.02 14.42
CA SER A 85 2.94 3.42 14.37
C SER A 85 3.29 3.84 12.96
N ARG A 86 2.97 5.07 12.59
CA ARG A 86 3.23 5.62 11.26
C ARG A 86 4.69 5.92 10.98
N LEU A 87 5.53 5.94 12.01
CA LEU A 87 6.96 6.26 11.90
C LEU A 87 7.86 5.17 12.49
N ALA A 88 7.30 4.06 13.01
CA ALA A 88 8.09 2.99 13.62
C ALA A 88 9.12 2.38 12.65
N TRP A 89 8.81 2.28 11.36
CA TRP A 89 9.72 1.79 10.32
C TRP A 89 11.04 2.58 10.26
N HIS A 90 11.02 3.85 10.69
CA HIS A 90 12.21 4.71 10.75
C HIS A 90 13.08 4.43 11.98
N PHE A 91 12.49 4.05 13.11
CA PHE A 91 13.22 3.81 14.36
C PHE A 91 13.66 2.36 14.53
N PHE A 92 12.92 1.40 13.97
CA PHE A 92 13.19 -0.04 14.11
C PHE A 92 13.94 -0.55 12.86
N THR A 93 15.28 -0.65 12.96
CA THR A 93 16.12 -1.07 11.83
C THR A 93 15.99 -2.56 11.50
N ASP A 94 15.86 -3.41 12.54
CA ASP A 94 15.86 -4.87 12.43
C ASP A 94 14.47 -5.51 12.47
N ALA A 95 13.42 -4.73 12.22
CA ALA A 95 12.05 -5.22 12.20
C ALA A 95 11.60 -5.63 10.78
N LEU A 96 10.59 -6.50 10.68
CA LEU A 96 9.81 -6.62 9.45
C LEU A 96 8.94 -5.36 9.30
N LYS A 97 9.19 -4.57 8.28
CA LYS A 97 8.50 -3.31 8.02
C LYS A 97 7.34 -3.56 7.05
N VAL A 98 6.13 -3.52 7.58
CA VAL A 98 4.90 -3.76 6.82
C VAL A 98 4.19 -2.43 6.54
N HIS A 99 3.85 -2.21 5.27
CA HIS A 99 3.00 -1.08 4.84
C HIS A 99 1.68 -1.59 4.28
N MET A 100 0.58 -1.17 4.89
CA MET A 100 -0.77 -1.58 4.46
C MET A 100 -1.41 -0.46 3.66
N ILE A 101 -1.72 -0.73 2.40
CA ILE A 101 -2.39 0.19 1.49
C ILE A 101 -3.85 -0.20 1.28
N THR A 102 -4.68 0.75 0.87
CA THR A 102 -6.06 0.50 0.48
C THR A 102 -6.54 1.58 -0.49
N GLU A 103 -7.49 1.25 -1.36
CA GLU A 103 -8.12 2.22 -2.25
C GLU A 103 -8.84 3.30 -1.41
N PRO A 104 -8.70 4.60 -1.76
CA PRO A 104 -9.24 5.69 -0.94
C PRO A 104 -10.75 5.65 -0.70
N GLY A 105 -11.55 5.18 -1.66
CA GLY A 105 -12.99 5.02 -1.50
C GLY A 105 -13.33 3.89 -0.51
N GLU A 106 -12.61 2.77 -0.58
CA GLU A 106 -12.76 1.66 0.38
C GLU A 106 -12.30 2.09 1.78
N ALA A 107 -11.22 2.87 1.89
CA ALA A 107 -10.79 3.46 3.15
C ALA A 107 -11.88 4.33 3.77
N ALA A 108 -12.48 5.22 2.97
CA ALA A 108 -13.57 6.10 3.39
C ALA A 108 -14.80 5.30 3.82
N ARG A 109 -15.19 4.27 3.04
CA ARG A 109 -16.29 3.39 3.37
C ARG A 109 -16.08 2.69 4.73
N ARG A 110 -14.88 2.16 4.96
CA ARG A 110 -14.53 1.50 6.24
C ARG A 110 -14.57 2.45 7.42
N VAL A 111 -14.12 3.68 7.24
CA VAL A 111 -14.11 4.68 8.31
C VAL A 111 -15.55 5.12 8.64
N LEU A 112 -16.42 5.29 7.65
CA LEU A 112 -17.83 5.60 7.86
C LEU A 112 -18.61 4.50 8.59
N LEU A 113 -18.27 3.23 8.36
CA LEU A 113 -18.91 2.09 9.01
C LEU A 113 -18.43 1.84 10.45
N ARG A 114 -17.36 2.51 10.89
CA ARG A 114 -16.89 2.38 12.27
C ARG A 114 -17.74 3.23 13.21
N PRO A 115 -18.04 2.75 14.43
CA PRO A 115 -18.58 3.59 15.47
C PRO A 115 -17.59 4.72 15.75
N SER A 116 -17.88 5.91 15.26
CA SER A 116 -17.00 7.06 15.40
C SER A 116 -17.05 7.59 16.83
N GLY A 117 -15.87 7.88 17.40
CA GLY A 117 -15.80 8.82 18.51
C GLY A 117 -16.13 10.24 17.99
N PRO A 118 -16.40 11.20 18.86
CA PRO A 118 -16.79 12.56 18.47
C PRO A 118 -15.79 13.30 17.58
N ALA A 119 -14.60 12.75 17.38
CA ALA A 119 -13.50 13.37 16.60
C ALA A 119 -13.46 12.96 15.11
N GLU A 120 -14.25 11.97 14.68
CA GLU A 120 -14.23 11.45 13.30
C GLU A 120 -15.64 11.25 12.79
N GLN A 121 -16.42 12.33 12.67
CA GLN A 121 -17.75 12.29 12.05
C GLN A 121 -17.64 12.86 10.63
N TYR A 122 -18.04 12.04 9.66
CA TYR A 122 -18.12 12.43 8.25
C TYR A 122 -19.59 12.34 7.80
N THR A 123 -20.00 13.29 6.98
CA THR A 123 -21.41 13.39 6.52
C THR A 123 -21.65 12.64 5.21
N SER A 124 -20.56 12.38 4.44
CA SER A 124 -20.63 11.66 3.17
C SER A 124 -19.36 10.86 2.90
N LEU A 125 -19.42 9.98 1.89
CA LEU A 125 -18.27 9.20 1.42
C LEU A 125 -17.20 10.11 0.83
N GLU A 126 -17.61 11.11 0.05
CA GLU A 126 -16.72 12.08 -0.61
C GLU A 126 -16.00 12.93 0.43
N GLU A 127 -16.71 13.39 1.45
CA GLU A 127 -16.08 14.12 2.56
C GLU A 127 -15.07 13.25 3.30
N ALA A 128 -15.44 12.02 3.63
CA ALA A 128 -14.54 11.08 4.30
C ALA A 128 -13.27 10.85 3.45
N LYS A 129 -13.43 10.59 2.15
CA LYS A 129 -12.31 10.40 1.22
C LYS A 129 -11.39 11.63 1.17
N ALA A 130 -11.96 12.83 0.98
CA ALA A 130 -11.18 14.07 0.93
C ALA A 130 -10.40 14.31 2.24
N ARG A 131 -11.04 14.13 3.38
CA ARG A 131 -10.41 14.31 4.70
C ARG A 131 -9.31 13.30 5.00
N LEU A 132 -9.48 12.05 4.56
CA LEU A 132 -8.44 11.02 4.72
C LEU A 132 -7.20 11.34 3.87
N VAL A 133 -7.39 11.81 2.64
CA VAL A 133 -6.29 12.25 1.76
C VAL A 133 -5.58 13.47 2.38
N GLU A 134 -6.31 14.53 2.72
CA GLU A 134 -5.77 15.73 3.35
C GLU A 134 -4.92 15.40 4.60
N ARG A 135 -5.45 14.53 5.46
CA ARG A 135 -4.74 14.09 6.66
C ARG A 135 -3.48 13.28 6.33
N SER A 136 -3.54 12.41 5.32
CA SER A 136 -2.37 11.63 4.91
C SER A 136 -1.25 12.50 4.35
N GLU A 137 -1.61 13.52 3.56
CA GLU A 137 -0.67 14.50 3.00
C GLU A 137 -0.05 15.39 4.09
N SER A 138 -0.87 15.90 5.01
CA SER A 138 -0.38 16.67 6.15
C SER A 138 0.64 15.89 6.98
N GLU A 139 0.35 14.62 7.28
CA GLU A 139 1.30 13.75 7.99
C GLU A 139 2.59 13.49 7.20
N ARG A 140 2.47 13.27 5.89
CA ARG A 140 3.62 13.07 5.00
C ARG A 140 4.54 14.28 5.02
N ASN A 141 3.97 15.47 4.82
CA ASN A 141 4.73 16.72 4.81
C ASN A 141 5.41 16.97 6.16
N ARG A 142 4.74 16.72 7.27
CA ARG A 142 5.32 16.83 8.61
C ARG A 142 6.52 15.89 8.80
N PHE A 143 6.44 14.65 8.31
CA PHE A 143 7.56 13.71 8.41
C PHE A 143 8.75 14.11 7.53
N ILE A 144 8.49 14.61 6.33
CA ILE A 144 9.55 15.14 5.45
C ILE A 144 10.26 16.32 6.12
N ILE A 145 9.51 17.29 6.64
CA ILE A 145 10.07 18.50 7.27
C ILE A 145 10.85 18.16 8.55
N ARG A 146 10.31 17.27 9.38
CA ARG A 146 10.86 17.00 10.72
C ARG A 146 11.97 15.96 10.72
N TYR A 147 11.87 14.93 9.89
CA TYR A 147 12.77 13.76 9.91
C TYR A 147 13.52 13.55 8.60
N GLY A 148 13.21 14.32 7.56
CA GLY A 148 13.79 14.13 6.23
C GLY A 148 13.37 12.82 5.55
N VAL A 149 12.24 12.23 5.96
CA VAL A 149 11.80 10.92 5.45
C VAL A 149 10.40 11.01 4.86
N ASP A 150 10.19 10.32 3.76
CA ASP A 150 8.89 10.23 3.08
C ASP A 150 8.24 8.86 3.33
N LYS A 151 7.15 8.85 4.10
CA LYS A 151 6.39 7.62 4.40
C LYS A 151 5.75 6.97 3.17
N ALA A 152 5.64 7.69 2.06
CA ALA A 152 5.03 7.20 0.83
C ALA A 152 6.02 6.41 -0.06
N GLN A 153 7.33 6.48 0.20
CA GLN A 153 8.32 5.69 -0.51
C GLN A 153 8.17 4.21 -0.14
N LEU A 154 7.85 3.37 -1.11
CA LEU A 154 7.63 1.94 -0.91
C LEU A 154 8.91 1.21 -0.49
N ARG A 155 10.08 1.70 -0.91
CA ARG A 155 11.38 1.11 -0.55
C ARG A 155 11.74 1.22 0.95
N ASN A 156 10.98 2.00 1.71
CA ASN A 156 11.12 2.05 3.16
C ASN A 156 10.60 0.78 3.86
N TYR A 157 9.89 -0.08 3.13
CA TYR A 157 9.18 -1.24 3.69
C TYR A 157 9.68 -2.54 3.06
N ASP A 158 9.49 -3.62 3.79
CA ASP A 158 9.85 -4.97 3.34
C ASP A 158 8.68 -5.68 2.68
N LEU A 159 7.46 -5.35 3.15
CA LEU A 159 6.22 -5.94 2.68
C LEU A 159 5.15 -4.86 2.53
N ILE A 160 4.58 -4.74 1.34
CA ILE A 160 3.43 -3.90 1.06
C ILE A 160 2.21 -4.80 0.86
N CYS A 161 1.13 -4.57 1.63
CA CYS A 161 -0.10 -5.35 1.52
C CYS A 161 -1.27 -4.46 1.10
N ASP A 162 -1.86 -4.75 -0.05
CA ASP A 162 -3.11 -4.14 -0.48
C ASP A 162 -4.30 -4.83 0.21
N THR A 163 -5.02 -4.07 0.99
CA THR A 163 -6.16 -4.55 1.76
C THR A 163 -7.50 -4.17 1.14
N THR A 164 -7.52 -3.67 -0.09
CA THR A 164 -8.75 -3.17 -0.73
C THR A 164 -9.82 -4.25 -0.79
N ARG A 165 -9.50 -5.41 -1.38
CA ARG A 165 -10.42 -6.55 -1.47
C ARG A 165 -10.02 -7.73 -0.59
N ALA A 166 -8.77 -7.79 -0.15
CA ALA A 166 -8.27 -8.86 0.68
C ALA A 166 -8.85 -8.81 2.10
N GLY A 167 -9.23 -9.96 2.61
CA GLY A 167 -9.72 -10.12 3.98
C GLY A 167 -8.59 -10.04 5.01
N ALA A 168 -8.92 -9.64 6.23
CA ALA A 168 -7.91 -9.55 7.29
C ALA A 168 -7.20 -10.89 7.55
N ALA A 169 -7.90 -12.02 7.49
CA ALA A 169 -7.30 -13.34 7.68
C ALA A 169 -6.24 -13.64 6.63
N GLU A 170 -6.52 -13.40 5.34
CA GLU A 170 -5.61 -13.59 4.23
C GLU A 170 -4.34 -12.73 4.38
N VAL A 171 -4.53 -11.44 4.70
CA VAL A 171 -3.41 -10.51 4.94
C VAL A 171 -2.54 -10.96 6.10
N ILE A 172 -3.14 -11.43 7.20
CA ILE A 172 -2.44 -11.91 8.39
C ILE A 172 -1.56 -13.12 8.05
N GLU A 173 -2.09 -14.12 7.32
CA GLU A 173 -1.32 -15.30 6.92
C GLU A 173 -0.08 -14.91 6.08
N HIS A 174 -0.24 -14.02 5.12
CA HIS A 174 0.88 -13.53 4.32
C HIS A 174 1.95 -12.80 5.15
N ILE A 175 1.53 -11.96 6.10
CA ILE A 175 2.48 -11.24 6.96
C ILE A 175 3.23 -12.20 7.88
N ILE A 176 2.54 -13.19 8.46
CA ILE A 176 3.17 -14.20 9.30
C ILE A 176 4.16 -15.04 8.48
N ALA A 177 3.77 -15.50 7.28
CA ALA A 177 4.65 -16.24 6.39
C ALA A 177 5.90 -15.42 6.00
N ALA A 178 5.74 -14.15 5.67
CA ALA A 178 6.86 -13.25 5.36
C ALA A 178 7.78 -13.06 6.59
N TYR A 179 7.21 -12.91 7.77
CA TYR A 179 7.96 -12.79 9.01
C TYR A 179 8.77 -14.06 9.30
N GLU A 180 8.16 -15.21 9.26
CA GLU A 180 8.82 -16.51 9.47
C GLU A 180 9.88 -16.79 8.40
N GLY A 181 9.60 -16.48 7.14
CA GLY A 181 10.56 -16.58 6.04
C GLY A 181 11.81 -15.72 6.28
N ARG A 182 11.66 -14.48 6.76
CA ARG A 182 12.80 -13.61 7.10
C ARG A 182 13.59 -14.08 8.32
N LEU A 183 12.97 -14.76 9.26
CA LEU A 183 13.67 -15.39 10.38
C LEU A 183 14.64 -16.46 9.89
N CYS A 184 14.31 -17.14 8.78
CA CYS A 184 15.05 -18.29 8.25
C CYS A 184 16.05 -17.94 7.15
N SER A 185 16.00 -16.73 6.56
CA SER A 185 16.81 -16.38 5.37
C SER A 185 17.35 -14.96 5.40
N GLU A 186 18.67 -14.81 5.32
CA GLU A 186 19.32 -13.50 5.15
C GLU A 186 19.01 -12.87 3.78
N VAL A 187 18.94 -13.69 2.74
CA VAL A 187 18.63 -13.23 1.37
C VAL A 187 17.28 -12.53 1.31
N LEU A 188 16.27 -13.03 2.04
CA LEU A 188 14.95 -12.38 2.08
C LEU A 188 14.95 -11.05 2.86
N ARG A 189 15.96 -10.81 3.70
CA ARG A 189 16.09 -9.53 4.42
C ARG A 189 16.62 -8.40 3.54
N GLU A 190 17.44 -8.74 2.56
CA GLU A 190 18.07 -7.78 1.63
C GLU A 190 17.31 -7.68 0.29
N ALA A 191 16.28 -8.51 0.11
CA ALA A 191 15.48 -8.50 -1.11
C ALA A 191 14.69 -7.19 -1.25
N PRO A 192 14.41 -6.75 -2.50
CA PRO A 192 13.47 -5.66 -2.75
C PRO A 192 12.11 -5.91 -2.08
N PRO A 193 11.32 -4.86 -1.81
CA PRO A 193 10.00 -5.02 -1.22
C PRO A 193 9.16 -6.07 -1.95
N LEU A 194 8.55 -6.97 -1.18
CA LEU A 194 7.50 -7.83 -1.68
C LEU A 194 6.19 -7.04 -1.62
N LEU A 195 5.49 -6.98 -2.74
CA LEU A 195 4.16 -6.39 -2.82
C LEU A 195 3.15 -7.52 -2.94
N LEU A 196 2.08 -7.43 -2.17
CA LEU A 196 0.88 -8.23 -2.30
C LEU A 196 -0.22 -7.28 -2.74
N LEU A 197 -0.47 -7.23 -4.04
CA LEU A 197 -1.35 -6.23 -4.66
C LEU A 197 -2.69 -6.84 -5.03
N ASP A 198 -3.74 -6.04 -4.93
CA ASP A 198 -5.00 -6.35 -5.58
C ASP A 198 -4.83 -6.26 -7.11
N PRO A 199 -4.96 -7.39 -7.85
CA PRO A 199 -4.75 -7.38 -9.31
C PRO A 199 -5.72 -6.44 -10.05
N ALA A 200 -6.89 -6.15 -9.49
CA ALA A 200 -7.85 -5.22 -10.09
C ALA A 200 -7.43 -3.74 -9.97
N ARG A 201 -6.34 -3.44 -9.28
CA ARG A 201 -5.77 -2.09 -9.13
C ARG A 201 -4.45 -1.90 -9.87
N VAL A 202 -4.02 -2.91 -10.60
CA VAL A 202 -2.75 -2.86 -11.34
C VAL A 202 -3.03 -2.54 -12.80
N TYR A 203 -2.46 -1.46 -13.29
CA TYR A 203 -2.64 -1.01 -14.66
C TYR A 203 -1.82 -1.86 -15.65
N PRO A 204 -2.45 -2.38 -16.71
CA PRO A 204 -1.74 -3.05 -17.79
C PRO A 204 -1.01 -2.04 -18.68
N THR A 205 0.13 -2.43 -19.23
CA THR A 205 0.91 -1.65 -20.20
C THR A 205 0.94 -2.30 -21.58
N GLU A 206 0.33 -3.47 -21.75
CA GLU A 206 0.17 -4.18 -23.03
C GLU A 206 -1.30 -4.40 -23.37
N ASP A 207 -1.62 -4.36 -24.67
CA ASP A 207 -2.96 -4.66 -25.18
C ASP A 207 -3.34 -6.11 -24.95
N ILE A 208 -4.58 -6.38 -24.54
CA ILE A 208 -5.06 -7.73 -24.28
C ILE A 208 -5.09 -8.61 -25.53
N VAL A 209 -5.30 -8.02 -26.71
CA VAL A 209 -5.25 -8.71 -28.01
C VAL A 209 -3.86 -9.26 -28.27
N THR A 210 -2.83 -8.44 -28.08
CA THR A 210 -1.44 -8.88 -28.20
C THR A 210 -1.09 -10.05 -27.29
N LEU A 211 -1.66 -10.07 -26.07
CA LEU A 211 -1.49 -11.19 -25.15
C LEU A 211 -2.14 -12.48 -25.66
N ARG A 212 -3.34 -12.40 -26.23
CA ARG A 212 -4.07 -13.54 -26.79
C ARG A 212 -3.34 -14.11 -27.99
N ASP A 213 -2.89 -13.27 -28.92
CA ASP A 213 -2.13 -13.70 -30.11
C ASP A 213 -0.84 -14.44 -29.73
N ARG A 214 -0.16 -14.01 -28.64
CA ARG A 214 1.01 -14.71 -28.11
C ARG A 214 0.66 -16.05 -27.44
N GLN A 215 -0.54 -16.22 -26.90
CA GLN A 215 -1.03 -17.50 -26.36
C GLN A 215 -1.30 -18.51 -27.47
N ASP A 216 -1.92 -18.08 -28.57
CA ASP A 216 -2.22 -18.91 -29.73
C ASP A 216 -0.95 -19.31 -30.49
N ALA A 217 0.13 -18.56 -30.42
CA ALA A 217 1.42 -18.82 -31.06
C ALA A 217 2.31 -19.87 -30.34
N GLY A 218 1.81 -20.59 -29.34
CA GLY A 218 2.45 -21.85 -28.86
C GLY A 218 3.38 -21.70 -27.66
N SER A 219 3.16 -20.77 -26.79
CA SER A 219 3.79 -20.73 -25.45
C SER A 219 2.76 -21.12 -24.37
N VAL A 220 2.30 -22.36 -24.43
CA VAL A 220 1.46 -22.99 -23.40
C VAL A 220 2.39 -23.57 -22.31
N GLY A 221 3.06 -22.71 -21.62
CA GLY A 221 3.79 -23.10 -20.44
C GLY A 221 3.87 -21.88 -19.54
N ASP A 222 3.22 -21.92 -18.39
CA ASP A 222 3.39 -21.02 -17.27
C ASP A 222 2.18 -20.16 -16.85
N VAL A 223 0.97 -20.64 -17.08
CA VAL A 223 -0.08 -20.30 -16.14
C VAL A 223 -0.59 -21.63 -15.61
N ALA A 224 0.08 -22.14 -14.59
CA ALA A 224 -0.35 -23.32 -13.89
C ALA A 224 -1.79 -23.14 -13.44
N ALA A 225 -2.68 -23.89 -14.06
CA ALA A 225 -3.94 -24.22 -13.46
C ALA A 225 -3.65 -24.85 -12.11
N ALA A 226 -4.21 -24.29 -11.05
CA ALA A 226 -4.50 -24.92 -9.78
C ALA A 226 -3.52 -26.04 -9.36
N GLY A 227 -2.33 -25.66 -8.95
CA GLY A 227 -1.43 -26.49 -8.19
C GLY A 227 -0.79 -25.59 -7.13
N ASP A 228 -0.41 -26.16 -6.00
CA ASP A 228 0.18 -25.49 -4.83
C ASP A 228 1.49 -24.72 -5.08
N GLU A 229 1.86 -24.41 -6.31
CA GLU A 229 3.03 -23.62 -6.63
C GLU A 229 2.71 -22.12 -6.52
N PRO A 230 3.52 -21.38 -5.74
CA PRO A 230 3.35 -19.94 -5.59
C PRO A 230 3.54 -19.26 -6.95
N LEU A 231 2.61 -18.37 -7.31
CA LEU A 231 2.71 -17.54 -8.51
C LEU A 231 4.05 -16.80 -8.52
N GLU A 232 4.78 -16.87 -9.61
CA GLU A 232 5.95 -16.00 -9.82
C GLU A 232 5.56 -14.53 -9.66
N PRO A 233 6.30 -13.72 -8.90
CA PRO A 233 5.95 -12.34 -8.69
C PRO A 233 5.88 -11.53 -9.98
N LEU A 234 4.88 -10.67 -10.12
CA LEU A 234 4.83 -9.66 -11.17
C LEU A 234 5.99 -8.67 -11.00
N ARG A 235 6.43 -8.06 -12.08
CA ARG A 235 7.35 -6.92 -12.02
C ARG A 235 6.55 -5.63 -12.18
N ILE A 236 6.58 -4.77 -11.18
CA ILE A 236 5.67 -3.63 -11.04
C ILE A 236 6.46 -2.33 -10.94
N GLY A 237 5.99 -1.31 -11.68
CA GLY A 237 6.35 0.08 -11.44
C GLY A 237 5.27 0.79 -10.62
N TYR A 238 5.65 1.89 -9.98
CA TYR A 238 4.76 2.71 -9.16
C TYR A 238 4.96 4.20 -9.44
N THR A 239 3.88 4.92 -9.74
CA THR A 239 3.93 6.36 -10.05
C THR A 239 3.84 7.27 -8.84
N GLY A 240 3.64 6.72 -7.63
CA GLY A 240 3.21 7.46 -6.43
C GLY A 240 1.70 7.39 -6.19
N GLU A 241 0.90 7.10 -7.23
CA GLU A 241 -0.56 6.89 -7.13
C GLU A 241 -0.99 5.53 -7.72
N HIS A 242 -0.35 5.05 -8.77
CA HIS A 242 -0.77 3.89 -9.57
C HIS A 242 0.32 2.83 -9.68
N PHE A 243 -0.06 1.59 -9.48
CA PHE A 243 0.75 0.41 -9.80
C PHE A 243 0.51 0.00 -11.25
N PHE A 244 1.57 -0.36 -11.97
CA PHE A 244 1.47 -0.82 -13.34
C PHE A 244 2.43 -1.99 -13.61
N VAL A 245 2.04 -2.85 -14.53
CA VAL A 245 2.86 -4.01 -14.91
C VAL A 245 4.00 -3.58 -15.79
N VAL A 246 5.23 -3.98 -15.42
CA VAL A 246 6.41 -3.92 -16.30
C VAL A 246 6.63 -5.27 -16.98
N ASP A 247 6.38 -6.36 -16.23
CA ASP A 247 6.40 -7.73 -16.74
C ASP A 247 5.44 -8.62 -15.95
N GLY A 248 4.81 -9.59 -16.63
CA GLY A 248 3.88 -10.53 -16.04
C GLY A 248 2.40 -10.30 -16.39
N HIS A 249 2.08 -9.66 -17.52
CA HIS A 249 0.71 -9.40 -17.96
C HIS A 249 -0.15 -10.66 -18.03
N ARG A 250 0.41 -11.80 -18.47
CA ARG A 250 -0.31 -13.09 -18.49
C ARG A 250 -0.69 -13.55 -17.09
N ARG A 251 0.23 -13.39 -16.12
CA ARG A 251 0.01 -13.73 -14.70
C ARG A 251 -1.05 -12.81 -14.09
N LEU A 252 -1.03 -11.51 -14.42
CA LEU A 252 -2.07 -10.57 -14.02
C LEU A 252 -3.44 -10.98 -14.57
N SER A 253 -3.52 -11.29 -15.89
CA SER A 253 -4.77 -11.74 -16.54
C SER A 253 -5.31 -13.01 -15.89
N ALA A 254 -4.45 -14.01 -15.66
CA ALA A 254 -4.83 -15.25 -15.00
C ALA A 254 -5.31 -15.02 -13.56
N ALA A 255 -4.65 -14.15 -12.81
CA ALA A 255 -5.07 -13.82 -11.45
C ALA A 255 -6.46 -13.16 -11.42
N LEU A 256 -6.75 -12.27 -12.36
CA LEU A 256 -8.07 -11.65 -12.51
C LEU A 256 -9.14 -12.68 -12.87
N GLN A 257 -8.87 -13.56 -13.84
CA GLN A 257 -9.79 -14.63 -14.26
C GLN A 257 -10.10 -15.61 -13.13
N ASN A 258 -9.11 -15.93 -12.29
CA ASN A 258 -9.28 -16.84 -11.15
C ASN A 258 -9.80 -16.13 -9.89
N GLY A 259 -10.06 -14.83 -9.93
CA GLY A 259 -10.63 -14.08 -8.82
C GLY A 259 -9.69 -13.90 -7.62
N TYR A 260 -8.37 -13.96 -7.84
CA TYR A 260 -7.41 -13.68 -6.77
C TYR A 260 -7.61 -12.27 -6.22
N ARG A 261 -7.45 -12.12 -4.92
CA ARG A 261 -7.54 -10.82 -4.23
C ARG A 261 -6.17 -10.21 -3.99
N LEU A 262 -5.14 -11.05 -3.94
CA LEU A 262 -3.75 -10.64 -3.81
C LEU A 262 -2.89 -11.41 -4.80
N VAL A 263 -1.95 -10.70 -5.42
CA VAL A 263 -0.91 -11.29 -6.26
C VAL A 263 0.46 -10.83 -5.78
N PRO A 264 1.46 -11.71 -5.73
CA PRO A 264 2.81 -11.31 -5.39
C PRO A 264 3.41 -10.48 -6.51
N ALA A 265 4.14 -9.43 -6.14
CA ALA A 265 4.84 -8.57 -7.07
C ALA A 265 6.17 -8.07 -6.47
N ARG A 266 7.09 -7.65 -7.33
CA ARG A 266 8.36 -7.01 -6.98
C ARG A 266 8.39 -5.61 -7.55
N LEU A 267 8.78 -4.63 -6.73
CA LEU A 267 8.96 -3.26 -7.15
C LEU A 267 10.20 -3.14 -8.04
N VAL A 268 10.02 -2.70 -9.28
CA VAL A 268 11.10 -2.44 -10.22
C VAL A 268 11.58 -1.00 -10.08
N ALA A 269 10.64 -0.06 -10.09
CA ALA A 269 10.91 1.37 -10.00
C ALA A 269 9.74 2.11 -9.36
N GLU A 270 10.02 3.18 -8.65
CA GLU A 270 9.00 4.09 -8.13
C GLU A 270 9.31 5.54 -8.51
N VAL A 271 8.26 6.28 -8.87
CA VAL A 271 8.27 7.73 -9.18
C VAL A 271 9.31 8.09 -10.25
N ASP A 272 10.45 8.67 -9.84
CA ASP A 272 11.50 9.14 -10.74
C ASP A 272 12.56 8.08 -11.03
N GLU A 273 12.46 6.89 -10.43
CA GLU A 273 13.41 5.80 -10.66
C GLU A 273 13.27 5.24 -12.09
N PRO A 274 14.39 4.84 -12.70
CA PRO A 274 14.38 4.33 -14.07
C PRO A 274 13.76 2.92 -14.15
N VAL A 275 12.86 2.73 -15.11
CA VAL A 275 12.30 1.44 -15.51
C VAL A 275 13.18 0.85 -16.63
N VAL A 276 12.58 0.46 -17.73
CA VAL A 276 13.26 -0.04 -18.93
C VAL A 276 13.61 1.13 -19.86
N GLY A 277 14.82 1.12 -20.41
CA GLY A 277 15.26 2.15 -21.36
C GLY A 277 15.59 3.52 -20.76
N GLY A 278 15.68 3.61 -19.42
CA GLY A 278 16.06 4.82 -18.72
C GLY A 278 14.92 5.83 -18.47
N MET A 279 13.68 5.51 -18.86
CA MET A 279 12.52 6.32 -18.50
C MET A 279 12.22 6.17 -17.00
N SER A 280 11.78 7.26 -16.36
CA SER A 280 11.22 7.20 -15.01
C SER A 280 9.93 6.35 -14.97
N ALA A 281 9.53 5.89 -13.78
CA ALA A 281 8.29 5.13 -13.64
C ALA A 281 7.07 5.96 -14.09
N ILE A 282 7.07 7.26 -13.82
CA ILE A 282 5.99 8.17 -14.25
C ILE A 282 5.97 8.29 -15.78
N ASP A 283 7.12 8.55 -16.42
CA ASP A 283 7.19 8.70 -17.87
C ASP A 283 6.85 7.39 -18.60
N TYR A 284 7.31 6.26 -18.07
CA TYR A 284 6.99 4.95 -18.62
C TYR A 284 5.48 4.69 -18.54
N PHE A 285 4.85 4.97 -17.40
CA PHE A 285 3.41 4.87 -17.23
C PHE A 285 2.66 5.74 -18.25
N ALA A 286 3.04 7.02 -18.36
CA ALA A 286 2.44 7.96 -19.29
C ALA A 286 2.57 7.51 -20.77
N ALA A 287 3.67 6.88 -21.13
CA ALA A 287 3.92 6.41 -22.49
C ALA A 287 3.17 5.10 -22.83
N GLN A 288 2.97 4.21 -21.86
CA GLN A 288 2.47 2.86 -22.11
C GLN A 288 1.00 2.67 -21.74
N VAL A 289 0.52 3.35 -20.69
CA VAL A 289 -0.87 3.20 -20.21
C VAL A 289 -1.79 4.10 -21.02
N ARG A 290 -2.61 3.49 -21.88
CA ARG A 290 -3.54 4.17 -22.78
C ARG A 290 -4.98 3.91 -22.35
N PRO A 291 -5.91 4.87 -22.54
CA PRO A 291 -7.32 4.69 -22.21
C PRO A 291 -7.96 3.46 -22.89
N SER A 292 -7.59 3.16 -24.14
CA SER A 292 -8.07 1.96 -24.84
C SER A 292 -7.64 0.67 -24.14
N VAL A 293 -6.37 0.59 -23.72
CA VAL A 293 -5.83 -0.58 -22.99
C VAL A 293 -6.58 -0.78 -21.69
N ILE A 294 -6.79 0.28 -20.92
CA ILE A 294 -7.55 0.23 -19.66
C ILE A 294 -8.97 -0.26 -19.91
N HIS A 295 -9.66 0.29 -20.92
CA HIS A 295 -11.02 -0.09 -21.26
C HIS A 295 -11.13 -1.57 -21.67
N ASP A 296 -10.22 -2.03 -22.54
CA ASP A 296 -10.26 -3.40 -23.06
C ASP A 296 -9.95 -4.42 -21.95
N TRP A 297 -9.00 -4.12 -21.06
CA TRP A 297 -8.71 -4.95 -19.88
C TRP A 297 -9.89 -4.96 -18.90
N SER A 298 -10.49 -3.81 -18.62
CA SER A 298 -11.66 -3.71 -17.75
C SER A 298 -12.81 -4.55 -18.28
N ALA A 299 -13.11 -4.43 -19.57
CA ALA A 299 -14.17 -5.20 -20.23
C ALA A 299 -13.88 -6.72 -20.23
N ALA A 300 -12.62 -7.10 -20.51
CA ALA A 300 -12.25 -8.52 -20.62
C ALA A 300 -12.25 -9.25 -19.26
N HIS A 301 -12.02 -8.56 -18.17
CA HIS A 301 -11.90 -9.15 -16.83
C HIS A 301 -13.01 -8.73 -15.86
N GLY A 302 -13.95 -7.89 -16.29
CA GLY A 302 -15.05 -7.40 -15.43
C GLY A 302 -14.56 -6.61 -14.24
N ILE A 303 -13.50 -5.81 -14.41
CA ILE A 303 -12.92 -4.92 -13.38
C ILE A 303 -13.21 -3.47 -13.74
N ASP A 304 -13.14 -2.60 -12.74
CA ASP A 304 -13.25 -1.14 -12.90
C ASP A 304 -11.90 -0.48 -12.61
N LEU A 305 -11.10 -0.28 -13.66
CA LEU A 305 -9.87 0.50 -13.59
C LEU A 305 -10.18 1.95 -13.96
N PRO A 306 -10.10 2.89 -13.01
CA PRO A 306 -10.36 4.29 -13.30
C PRO A 306 -9.31 4.85 -14.27
N LEU A 307 -9.73 5.80 -15.12
CA LEU A 307 -8.76 6.51 -15.95
C LEU A 307 -7.85 7.37 -15.05
N PRO A 308 -6.53 7.31 -15.24
CA PRO A 308 -5.60 8.19 -14.55
C PRO A 308 -5.89 9.66 -14.86
N LYS A 309 -5.48 10.55 -13.95
CA LYS A 309 -5.59 12.00 -14.20
C LYS A 309 -4.88 12.38 -15.50
N PRO A 310 -5.41 13.35 -16.28
CA PRO A 310 -4.80 13.76 -17.55
C PRO A 310 -3.32 14.15 -17.45
N ALA A 311 -2.90 14.69 -16.32
CA ALA A 311 -1.50 15.05 -16.07
C ALA A 311 -0.53 13.83 -16.02
N LEU A 312 -1.06 12.61 -15.83
CA LEU A 312 -0.32 11.36 -15.84
C LEU A 312 -0.44 10.59 -17.17
N LEU A 313 -1.21 11.10 -18.11
CA LEU A 313 -1.35 10.54 -19.47
C LEU A 313 -0.57 11.45 -20.41
N GLY A 314 0.36 10.90 -21.19
CA GLY A 314 1.13 11.69 -22.16
C GLY A 314 0.24 12.39 -23.18
N ASP A 315 0.78 13.43 -23.84
CA ASP A 315 0.08 14.35 -24.79
C ASP A 315 -0.67 13.67 -25.96
N GLY A 316 -0.57 12.35 -26.12
CA GLY A 316 -1.31 11.56 -27.12
C GLY A 316 -2.74 11.18 -26.72
N ALA A 317 -3.17 11.47 -25.50
CA ALA A 317 -4.51 11.12 -24.98
C ALA A 317 -5.51 12.26 -25.12
N VAL A 318 -5.53 12.96 -26.26
CA VAL A 318 -6.62 13.91 -26.57
C VAL A 318 -7.89 13.10 -26.77
N LEU A 319 -8.79 13.19 -25.81
CA LEU A 319 -10.13 12.61 -25.84
C LEU A 319 -10.82 12.98 -27.17
N ALA A 320 -11.03 12.00 -28.02
CA ALA A 320 -11.90 12.14 -29.18
C ALA A 320 -13.34 12.30 -28.66
N GLY A 321 -13.89 13.52 -28.80
CA GLY A 321 -15.28 13.77 -29.01
C GLY A 321 -16.18 13.94 -27.80
N GLU A 322 -16.34 15.16 -27.35
CA GLU A 322 -17.68 15.63 -27.02
C GLU A 322 -18.44 15.84 -28.36
N PRO A 323 -19.60 15.21 -28.59
CA PRO A 323 -20.44 15.58 -29.71
C PRO A 323 -21.04 16.97 -29.39
N GLY A 324 -20.66 17.95 -30.21
CA GLY A 324 -21.15 19.33 -30.12
C GLY A 324 -22.66 19.39 -30.00
N ALA A 325 -23.13 20.09 -29.01
CA ALA A 325 -24.47 20.63 -28.97
C ALA A 325 -24.54 21.75 -30.01
N SER A 326 -25.14 21.51 -31.15
CA SER A 326 -25.53 22.51 -32.12
C SER A 326 -27.00 22.89 -31.95
N ALA A 327 -27.19 24.18 -31.71
CA ALA A 327 -28.36 25.04 -31.95
C ALA A 327 -29.69 24.61 -31.32
#